data_231e5c1dd7e36514ccdeb76f8f911283
#
_entry.id   231e5c1dd7e36514ccdeb76f8f911283
#
_cell.length_a   1.000
_cell.length_b   1.000
_cell.length_c   1.000
_cell.angle_alpha   90.00
_cell.angle_beta   90.00
_cell.angle_gamma   90.00
#
_symmetry.space_group_name_H-M   'P 1'
#
loop_
_entity.id
_entity.type
_entity.pdbx_description
1 polymer ?
#
loop_
_entity_poly.entity_id
_entity_poly.type
_entity_poly.pdbx_seq_one_letter_code
_entity_poly.pdbx_strand_id
1 'polypeptide(L)'
;MDKKQALKTAAHDVFSKKGYKATGISEIARQAGVAVGSFYNYYESKESIFLDVYVDENNRVRQAMINKIDWGMDMVELVSQIFRQSRSLISSNKILVEWYNPAISDELHNYYSSEEGKLANHFHQFLVETFTNRMVKEGCSHGQIQDILQVYNLFYYMDMHITEDNFPNISQTIEILATNFVKGIFK
;
A
#
# COMPACT_ATOMS: atom_id res chain seq x y z
N MET A 1 -11.44 22.05 16.51
CA MET A 1 -10.90 21.05 15.57
C MET A 1 -9.39 21.23 15.48
N ASP A 2 -8.61 20.19 15.61
CA ASP A 2 -7.15 20.27 15.48
C ASP A 2 -6.80 20.72 14.05
N LYS A 3 -5.94 21.75 13.94
CA LYS A 3 -5.54 22.31 12.64
C LYS A 3 -4.78 21.30 11.78
N LYS A 4 -4.01 20.42 12.40
CA LYS A 4 -3.31 19.33 11.69
C LYS A 4 -4.33 18.41 11.02
N GLN A 5 -5.35 17.98 11.75
CA GLN A 5 -6.43 17.15 11.22
C GLN A 5 -7.25 17.86 10.14
N ALA A 6 -7.50 19.16 10.29
CA ALA A 6 -8.18 19.94 9.26
C ALA A 6 -7.37 20.00 7.95
N LEU A 7 -6.06 20.22 8.05
CA LEU A 7 -5.14 20.18 6.90
C LEU A 7 -5.11 18.80 6.24
N LYS A 8 -5.00 17.73 7.03
CA LYS A 8 -4.99 16.35 6.51
C LYS A 8 -6.29 16.01 5.78
N THR A 9 -7.45 16.36 6.34
CA THR A 9 -8.75 16.14 5.70
C THR A 9 -8.87 16.95 4.41
N ALA A 10 -8.49 18.23 4.41
CA ALA A 10 -8.51 19.07 3.22
C ALA A 10 -7.55 18.52 2.13
N ALA A 11 -6.36 18.07 2.53
CA ALA A 11 -5.38 17.47 1.63
C ALA A 11 -5.93 16.19 0.98
N HIS A 12 -6.53 15.30 1.76
CA HIS A 12 -7.18 14.10 1.24
C HIS A 12 -8.25 14.45 0.19
N ASP A 13 -9.12 15.42 0.47
CA ASP A 13 -10.17 15.85 -0.46
C ASP A 13 -9.61 16.43 -1.76
N VAL A 14 -8.53 17.22 -1.69
CA VAL A 14 -7.92 17.81 -2.88
C VAL A 14 -7.15 16.75 -3.68
N PHE A 15 -6.33 15.93 -3.04
CA PHE A 15 -5.59 14.86 -3.70
C PHE A 15 -6.51 13.82 -4.35
N SER A 16 -7.58 13.43 -3.69
CA SER A 16 -8.55 12.46 -4.26
C SER A 16 -9.27 12.99 -5.51
N LYS A 17 -9.39 14.32 -5.66
CA LYS A 17 -10.01 14.96 -6.84
C LYS A 17 -9.03 15.20 -7.97
N LYS A 18 -7.80 15.64 -7.66
CA LYS A 18 -6.85 16.18 -8.64
C LYS A 18 -5.55 15.38 -8.79
N GLY A 19 -5.23 14.48 -7.85
CA GLY A 19 -3.93 13.82 -7.73
C GLY A 19 -2.85 14.73 -7.16
N TYR A 20 -1.66 14.18 -7.00
CA TYR A 20 -0.51 14.85 -6.37
C TYR A 20 -0.03 16.08 -7.16
N LYS A 21 0.20 15.90 -8.48
CA LYS A 21 0.83 16.93 -9.34
C LYS A 21 0.03 18.22 -9.40
N ALA A 22 -1.30 18.12 -9.53
CA ALA A 22 -2.19 19.28 -9.70
C ALA A 22 -2.61 19.94 -8.38
N THR A 23 -2.13 19.45 -7.24
CA THR A 23 -2.45 19.98 -5.90
C THR A 23 -1.35 20.89 -5.40
N GLY A 24 -1.73 22.04 -4.85
CA GLY A 24 -0.81 23.01 -4.23
C GLY A 24 -1.10 23.23 -2.74
N ILE A 25 -0.07 23.54 -1.94
CA ILE A 25 -0.18 23.81 -0.49
C ILE A 25 -1.19 24.94 -0.21
N SER A 26 -1.18 26.01 -1.03
CA SER A 26 -2.09 27.14 -0.86
C SER A 26 -3.57 26.73 -1.00
N GLU A 27 -3.88 25.77 -1.86
CA GLU A 27 -5.24 25.24 -2.01
C GLU A 27 -5.65 24.41 -0.79
N ILE A 28 -4.75 23.54 -0.31
CA ILE A 28 -4.97 22.73 0.90
C ILE A 28 -5.22 23.65 2.11
N ALA A 29 -4.36 24.63 2.33
CA ALA A 29 -4.49 25.58 3.44
C ALA A 29 -5.80 26.36 3.37
N ARG A 30 -6.17 26.87 2.19
CA ARG A 30 -7.44 27.55 1.95
C ARG A 30 -8.64 26.66 2.25
N GLN A 31 -8.63 25.41 1.80
CA GLN A 31 -9.73 24.46 2.05
C GLN A 31 -9.81 24.07 3.53
N ALA A 32 -8.69 24.00 4.23
CA ALA A 32 -8.64 23.75 5.68
C ALA A 32 -9.03 24.97 6.53
N GLY A 33 -9.21 26.16 5.92
CA GLY A 33 -9.49 27.39 6.63
C GLY A 33 -8.32 27.93 7.44
N VAL A 34 -7.06 27.66 7.02
CA VAL A 34 -5.84 28.10 7.70
C VAL A 34 -4.98 28.96 6.77
N ALA A 35 -4.18 29.87 7.37
CA ALA A 35 -3.19 30.62 6.58
C ALA A 35 -2.09 29.69 6.06
N VAL A 36 -1.55 29.97 4.86
CA VAL A 36 -0.47 29.17 4.26
C VAL A 36 0.74 29.07 5.18
N GLY A 37 1.11 30.17 5.87
CA GLY A 37 2.20 30.12 6.86
C GLY A 37 1.95 29.17 8.03
N SER A 38 0.68 28.94 8.40
CA SER A 38 0.31 28.00 9.46
C SER A 38 0.44 26.54 9.02
N PHE A 39 0.42 26.24 7.71
CA PHE A 39 0.67 24.90 7.18
C PHE A 39 2.04 24.39 7.63
N TYR A 40 3.07 25.23 7.51
CA TYR A 40 4.47 24.87 7.81
C TYR A 40 4.74 24.63 9.31
N ASN A 41 3.79 24.93 10.20
CA ASN A 41 3.87 24.52 11.60
C ASN A 41 3.53 23.04 11.82
N TYR A 42 2.93 22.37 10.82
CA TYR A 42 2.45 20.99 10.92
C TYR A 42 3.09 20.04 9.91
N TYR A 43 3.43 20.54 8.72
CA TYR A 43 4.00 19.78 7.63
C TYR A 43 5.10 20.59 6.93
N GLU A 44 6.26 20.00 6.77
CA GLU A 44 7.44 20.67 6.17
C GLU A 44 7.28 20.92 4.66
N SER A 45 6.50 20.06 3.97
CA SER A 45 6.37 20.09 2.52
C SER A 45 5.03 19.50 2.06
N LYS A 46 4.77 19.56 0.74
CA LYS A 46 3.64 18.86 0.11
C LYS A 46 3.82 17.34 0.19
N GLU A 47 5.05 16.87 0.08
CA GLU A 47 5.42 15.47 0.18
C GLU A 47 5.05 14.91 1.56
N SER A 48 5.38 15.62 2.64
CA SER A 48 5.10 15.16 4.01
C SER A 48 3.60 15.04 4.32
N ILE A 49 2.77 15.99 3.88
CA ILE A 49 1.31 15.87 4.05
C ILE A 49 0.73 14.83 3.10
N PHE A 50 1.29 14.66 1.90
CA PHE A 50 0.85 13.62 0.98
C PHE A 50 1.14 12.24 1.54
N LEU A 51 2.32 11.99 2.08
CA LEU A 51 2.69 10.74 2.74
C LEU A 51 1.70 10.38 3.87
N ASP A 52 1.40 11.35 4.74
CA ASP A 52 0.44 11.16 5.86
C ASP A 52 -0.98 10.80 5.34
N VAL A 53 -1.42 11.44 4.27
CA VAL A 53 -2.69 11.13 3.58
C VAL A 53 -2.64 9.77 2.88
N TYR A 54 -1.53 9.46 2.22
CA TYR A 54 -1.34 8.19 1.51
C TYR A 54 -1.42 7.00 2.46
N VAL A 55 -0.75 7.07 3.60
CA VAL A 55 -0.75 5.99 4.61
C VAL A 55 -2.18 5.73 5.11
N ASP A 56 -2.93 6.77 5.45
CA ASP A 56 -4.32 6.62 5.89
C ASP A 56 -5.22 6.03 4.80
N GLU A 57 -5.10 6.53 3.57
CA GLU A 57 -5.91 6.07 2.45
C GLU A 57 -5.58 4.62 2.08
N ASN A 58 -4.29 4.25 2.08
CA ASN A 58 -3.87 2.87 1.86
C ASN A 58 -4.45 1.94 2.93
N ASN A 59 -4.32 2.29 4.20
CA ASN A 59 -4.87 1.49 5.30
C ASN A 59 -6.40 1.37 5.20
N ARG A 60 -7.11 2.45 4.87
CA ARG A 60 -8.57 2.45 4.69
C ARG A 60 -8.99 1.50 3.56
N VAL A 61 -8.33 1.58 2.41
CA VAL A 61 -8.64 0.76 1.23
C VAL A 61 -8.28 -0.70 1.48
N ARG A 62 -7.13 -0.97 2.09
CA ARG A 62 -6.70 -2.33 2.44
C ARG A 62 -7.60 -2.96 3.50
N GLN A 63 -8.09 -2.20 4.48
CA GLN A 63 -9.06 -2.69 5.45
C GLN A 63 -10.40 -3.06 4.80
N ALA A 64 -10.87 -2.26 3.85
CA ALA A 64 -12.06 -2.60 3.06
C ALA A 64 -11.88 -3.89 2.25
N MET A 65 -10.66 -4.12 1.74
CA MET A 65 -10.29 -5.35 1.03
C MET A 65 -10.27 -6.56 1.97
N ILE A 66 -9.70 -6.43 3.19
CA ILE A 66 -9.72 -7.47 4.22
C ILE A 66 -11.15 -7.89 4.52
N ASN A 67 -12.07 -6.93 4.68
CA ASN A 67 -13.46 -7.20 5.01
C ASN A 67 -14.27 -7.84 3.86
N LYS A 68 -13.80 -7.73 2.62
CA LYS A 68 -14.53 -8.16 1.43
C LYS A 68 -14.07 -9.52 0.88
N ILE A 69 -12.83 -9.89 1.09
CA ILE A 69 -12.26 -11.15 0.60
C ILE A 69 -12.68 -12.30 1.52
N ASP A 70 -13.06 -13.43 0.94
CA ASP A 70 -13.20 -14.68 1.68
C ASP A 70 -11.82 -15.32 1.89
N TRP A 71 -11.27 -15.15 3.07
CA TRP A 71 -9.95 -15.67 3.47
C TRP A 71 -9.93 -17.18 3.67
N GLY A 72 -11.08 -17.87 3.58
CA GLY A 72 -11.21 -19.32 3.68
C GLY A 72 -11.10 -20.07 2.35
N MET A 73 -11.12 -19.35 1.22
CA MET A 73 -11.07 -19.96 -0.11
C MET A 73 -9.73 -20.68 -0.39
N ASP A 74 -9.67 -21.40 -1.51
CA ASP A 74 -8.44 -22.02 -2.00
C ASP A 74 -7.28 -21.00 -2.10
N MET A 75 -6.07 -21.45 -1.75
CA MET A 75 -4.90 -20.55 -1.65
C MET A 75 -4.51 -19.92 -2.98
N VAL A 76 -4.66 -20.65 -4.09
CA VAL A 76 -4.32 -20.13 -5.42
C VAL A 76 -5.33 -19.08 -5.86
N GLU A 77 -6.61 -19.34 -5.61
CA GLU A 77 -7.69 -18.38 -5.89
C GLU A 77 -7.57 -17.15 -4.97
N LEU A 78 -7.23 -17.35 -3.70
CA LEU A 78 -7.01 -16.27 -2.74
C LEU A 78 -5.91 -15.30 -3.21
N VAL A 79 -4.76 -15.82 -3.60
CA VAL A 79 -3.65 -15.00 -4.13
C VAL A 79 -4.08 -14.25 -5.40
N SER A 80 -4.72 -14.94 -6.34
CA SER A 80 -5.24 -14.30 -7.56
C SER A 80 -6.26 -13.21 -7.25
N GLN A 81 -7.14 -13.42 -6.26
CA GLN A 81 -8.13 -12.44 -5.84
C GLN A 81 -7.50 -11.22 -5.16
N ILE A 82 -6.47 -11.41 -4.34
CA ILE A 82 -5.70 -10.32 -3.73
C ILE A 82 -5.12 -9.41 -4.82
N PHE A 83 -4.47 -9.97 -5.84
CA PHE A 83 -3.90 -9.19 -6.95
C PHE A 83 -4.97 -8.47 -7.77
N ARG A 84 -6.07 -9.13 -8.14
CA ARG A 84 -7.20 -8.50 -8.86
C ARG A 84 -7.79 -7.33 -8.09
N GLN A 85 -8.08 -7.51 -6.80
CA GLN A 85 -8.65 -6.47 -5.94
C GLN A 85 -7.66 -5.31 -5.75
N SER A 86 -6.39 -5.59 -5.48
CA SER A 86 -5.34 -4.58 -5.35
C SER A 86 -5.23 -3.71 -6.60
N ARG A 87 -5.15 -4.33 -7.77
CA ARG A 87 -5.06 -3.63 -9.06
C ARG A 87 -6.28 -2.74 -9.31
N SER A 88 -7.48 -3.26 -9.11
CA SER A 88 -8.72 -2.52 -9.28
C SER A 88 -8.82 -1.30 -8.35
N LEU A 89 -8.45 -1.48 -7.08
CA LEU A 89 -8.54 -0.43 -6.06
C LEU A 89 -7.47 0.65 -6.28
N ILE A 90 -6.24 0.27 -6.62
CA ILE A 90 -5.15 1.22 -6.88
C ILE A 90 -5.45 2.02 -8.14
N SER A 91 -5.81 1.37 -9.26
CA SER A 91 -6.03 2.06 -10.53
C SER A 91 -7.21 3.04 -10.51
N SER A 92 -8.20 2.84 -9.65
CA SER A 92 -9.35 3.72 -9.49
C SER A 92 -9.16 4.84 -8.45
N ASN A 93 -8.06 4.82 -7.69
CA ASN A 93 -7.81 5.74 -6.58
C ASN A 93 -6.67 6.71 -6.92
N LYS A 94 -7.00 8.01 -7.04
CA LYS A 94 -6.03 9.06 -7.44
C LYS A 94 -4.93 9.33 -6.43
N ILE A 95 -5.05 8.84 -5.19
CA ILE A 95 -4.01 8.90 -4.18
C ILE A 95 -3.10 7.67 -4.31
N LEU A 96 -3.69 6.47 -4.38
CA LEU A 96 -2.90 5.23 -4.37
C LEU A 96 -2.14 4.98 -5.69
N VAL A 97 -2.65 5.46 -6.82
CA VAL A 97 -1.96 5.36 -8.12
C VAL A 97 -0.63 6.14 -8.13
N GLU A 98 -0.47 7.12 -7.23
CA GLU A 98 0.76 7.91 -7.11
C GLU A 98 1.96 7.09 -6.57
N TRP A 99 1.74 5.84 -6.17
CA TRP A 99 2.80 4.87 -5.86
C TRP A 99 3.86 4.76 -6.96
N TYR A 100 3.43 4.87 -8.21
CA TYR A 100 4.29 4.78 -9.38
C TYR A 100 4.69 6.15 -9.95
N ASN A 101 4.29 7.25 -9.31
CA ASN A 101 4.63 8.59 -9.80
C ASN A 101 6.05 8.97 -9.38
N PRO A 102 7.01 9.19 -10.34
CA PRO A 102 8.39 9.54 -10.01
C PRO A 102 8.56 10.80 -9.16
N ALA A 103 7.55 11.68 -9.12
CA ALA A 103 7.58 12.90 -8.32
C ALA A 103 7.41 12.66 -6.80
N ILE A 104 6.96 11.46 -6.39
CA ILE A 104 6.67 11.13 -4.97
C ILE A 104 6.97 9.68 -4.60
N SER A 105 7.18 8.79 -5.60
CA SER A 105 7.38 7.37 -5.35
C SER A 105 8.55 7.07 -4.41
N ASP A 106 9.68 7.77 -4.56
CA ASP A 106 10.85 7.56 -3.70
C ASP A 106 10.53 7.82 -2.23
N GLU A 107 9.76 8.86 -1.92
CA GLU A 107 9.32 9.18 -0.56
C GLU A 107 8.42 8.07 0.01
N LEU A 108 7.45 7.59 -0.79
CA LEU A 108 6.56 6.51 -0.42
C LEU A 108 7.32 5.21 -0.19
N HIS A 109 8.21 4.82 -1.12
CA HIS A 109 8.98 3.59 -1.05
C HIS A 109 9.94 3.61 0.14
N ASN A 110 10.63 4.73 0.38
CA ASN A 110 11.51 4.90 1.53
C ASN A 110 10.75 4.75 2.85
N TYR A 111 9.55 5.37 2.96
CA TYR A 111 8.73 5.22 4.15
C TYR A 111 8.34 3.77 4.39
N TYR A 112 7.75 3.09 3.40
CA TYR A 112 7.29 1.70 3.56
C TYR A 112 8.44 0.69 3.72
N SER A 113 9.67 1.04 3.32
CA SER A 113 10.88 0.25 3.59
C SER A 113 11.43 0.46 4.99
N SER A 114 11.06 1.55 5.67
CA SER A 114 11.47 1.85 7.05
C SER A 114 10.78 0.95 8.07
N GLU A 115 11.33 0.86 9.28
CA GLU A 115 10.70 0.11 10.37
C GLU A 115 9.34 0.70 10.75
N GLU A 116 9.20 2.04 10.75
CA GLU A 116 7.92 2.72 11.01
C GLU A 116 6.87 2.36 9.97
N GLY A 117 7.22 2.42 8.68
CA GLY A 117 6.31 2.10 7.58
C GLY A 117 5.91 0.63 7.55
N LYS A 118 6.82 -0.29 7.87
CA LYS A 118 6.49 -1.72 8.03
C LYS A 118 5.48 -1.95 9.15
N LEU A 119 5.66 -1.28 10.29
CA LEU A 119 4.72 -1.35 11.41
C LEU A 119 3.36 -0.70 11.09
N ALA A 120 3.34 0.35 10.28
CA ALA A 120 2.13 1.01 9.83
C ALA A 120 1.39 0.25 8.71
N ASN A 121 2.04 -0.74 8.06
CA ASN A 121 1.45 -1.53 6.99
C ASN A 121 0.61 -2.69 7.56
N HIS A 122 -0.57 -2.38 8.06
CA HIS A 122 -1.48 -3.36 8.68
C HIS A 122 -1.88 -4.48 7.72
N PHE A 123 -1.98 -4.19 6.43
CA PHE A 123 -2.31 -5.21 5.44
C PHE A 123 -1.21 -6.25 5.27
N HIS A 124 0.05 -5.81 5.21
CA HIS A 124 1.19 -6.71 5.16
C HIS A 124 1.23 -7.64 6.39
N GLN A 125 1.07 -7.07 7.60
CA GLN A 125 1.02 -7.86 8.84
C GLN A 125 -0.12 -8.88 8.81
N PHE A 126 -1.31 -8.47 8.39
CA PHE A 126 -2.48 -9.35 8.23
C PHE A 126 -2.22 -10.50 7.25
N LEU A 127 -1.58 -10.23 6.10
CA LEU A 127 -1.23 -11.27 5.13
C LEU A 127 -0.24 -12.28 5.71
N VAL A 128 0.85 -11.81 6.36
CA VAL A 128 1.85 -12.67 7.00
C VAL A 128 1.19 -13.58 8.04
N GLU A 129 0.33 -13.03 8.91
CA GLU A 129 -0.39 -13.80 9.92
C GLU A 129 -1.35 -14.81 9.29
N THR A 130 -2.16 -14.39 8.32
CA THR A 130 -3.15 -15.24 7.64
C THR A 130 -2.48 -16.41 6.92
N PHE A 131 -1.44 -16.16 6.16
CA PHE A 131 -0.71 -17.21 5.44
C PHE A 131 0.05 -18.14 6.39
N THR A 132 0.68 -17.60 7.45
CA THR A 132 1.31 -18.42 8.48
C THR A 132 0.31 -19.38 9.13
N ASN A 133 -0.85 -18.88 9.54
CA ASN A 133 -1.89 -19.70 10.14
C ASN A 133 -2.43 -20.79 9.19
N ARG A 134 -2.53 -20.48 7.90
CA ARG A 134 -2.92 -21.46 6.86
C ARG A 134 -1.86 -22.54 6.72
N MET A 135 -0.58 -22.17 6.59
CA MET A 135 0.53 -23.13 6.47
C MET A 135 0.64 -24.06 7.68
N VAL A 136 0.42 -23.54 8.88
CA VAL A 136 0.35 -24.38 10.10
C VAL A 136 -0.78 -25.39 10.01
N LYS A 137 -1.97 -24.99 9.58
CA LYS A 137 -3.12 -25.89 9.40
C LYS A 137 -2.88 -26.97 8.35
N GLU A 138 -2.14 -26.67 7.30
CA GLU A 138 -1.73 -27.62 6.25
C GLU A 138 -0.56 -28.53 6.68
N GLY A 139 -0.07 -28.39 7.91
CA GLY A 139 0.98 -29.24 8.47
C GLY A 139 2.39 -28.89 8.05
N CYS A 140 2.62 -27.68 7.52
CA CYS A 140 3.98 -27.20 7.20
C CYS A 140 4.83 -27.09 8.47
N SER A 141 6.07 -27.57 8.39
CA SER A 141 7.05 -27.40 9.47
C SER A 141 7.46 -25.94 9.62
N HIS A 142 7.99 -25.56 10.79
CA HIS A 142 8.47 -24.21 11.04
C HIS A 142 9.51 -23.74 10.00
N GLY A 143 10.44 -24.62 9.61
CA GLY A 143 11.44 -24.32 8.57
C GLY A 143 10.80 -24.02 7.20
N GLN A 144 9.84 -24.86 6.77
CA GLN A 144 9.10 -24.62 5.53
C GLN A 144 8.35 -23.29 5.55
N ILE A 145 7.71 -22.94 6.68
CA ILE A 145 7.02 -21.65 6.83
C ILE A 145 8.01 -20.49 6.67
N GLN A 146 9.18 -20.56 7.30
CA GLN A 146 10.20 -19.53 7.17
C GLN A 146 10.70 -19.38 5.73
N ASP A 147 10.95 -20.48 5.03
CA ASP A 147 11.38 -20.45 3.61
C ASP A 147 10.31 -19.82 2.72
N ILE A 148 9.03 -20.15 2.94
CA ILE A 148 7.91 -19.60 2.18
C ILE A 148 7.74 -18.10 2.46
N LEU A 149 7.84 -17.67 3.72
CA LEU A 149 7.79 -16.26 4.09
C LEU A 149 8.97 -15.47 3.51
N GLN A 150 10.14 -16.10 3.35
CA GLN A 150 11.28 -15.48 2.69
C GLN A 150 10.98 -15.19 1.20
N VAL A 151 10.30 -16.11 0.51
CA VAL A 151 9.85 -15.87 -0.87
C VAL A 151 8.78 -14.77 -0.94
N TYR A 152 7.85 -14.75 0.03
CA TYR A 152 6.88 -13.66 0.15
C TYR A 152 7.57 -12.29 0.36
N ASN A 153 8.59 -12.23 1.20
CA ASN A 153 9.38 -11.02 1.41
C ASN A 153 10.12 -10.58 0.14
N LEU A 154 10.56 -11.53 -0.69
CA LEU A 154 11.15 -11.21 -1.99
C LEU A 154 10.11 -10.57 -2.94
N PHE A 155 8.89 -11.09 -3.01
CA PHE A 155 7.81 -10.45 -3.79
C PHE A 155 7.50 -9.04 -3.29
N TYR A 156 7.43 -8.87 -1.97
CA TYR A 156 7.25 -7.56 -1.35
C TYR A 156 8.39 -6.60 -1.70
N TYR A 157 9.64 -7.07 -1.64
CA TYR A 157 10.81 -6.29 -2.04
C TYR A 157 10.75 -5.89 -3.53
N MET A 158 10.35 -6.81 -4.41
CA MET A 158 10.21 -6.52 -5.84
C MET A 158 9.15 -5.44 -6.09
N ASP A 159 7.99 -5.51 -5.43
CA ASP A 159 6.91 -4.51 -5.53
C ASP A 159 7.36 -3.11 -5.06
N MET A 160 8.28 -3.06 -4.09
CA MET A 160 8.80 -1.81 -3.53
C MET A 160 9.93 -1.17 -4.35
N HIS A 161 10.71 -1.95 -5.10
CA HIS A 161 11.97 -1.49 -5.69
C HIS A 161 12.03 -1.60 -7.21
N ILE A 162 11.11 -2.33 -7.83
CA ILE A 162 11.06 -2.49 -9.28
C ILE A 162 9.84 -1.75 -9.82
N THR A 163 10.08 -0.78 -10.70
CA THR A 163 9.03 0.05 -11.32
C THR A 163 8.71 -0.43 -12.73
N GLU A 164 7.57 -0.01 -13.28
CA GLU A 164 7.19 -0.28 -14.68
C GLU A 164 8.17 0.30 -15.68
N ASP A 165 8.93 1.35 -15.33
CA ASP A 165 9.93 1.98 -16.19
C ASP A 165 11.18 1.10 -16.38
N ASN A 166 11.61 0.40 -15.31
CA ASN A 166 12.79 -0.46 -15.37
C ASN A 166 12.45 -1.94 -15.62
N PHE A 167 11.22 -2.36 -15.41
CA PHE A 167 10.73 -3.68 -15.78
C PHE A 167 9.24 -3.62 -16.19
N PRO A 168 8.93 -3.51 -17.49
CA PRO A 168 7.55 -3.44 -17.97
C PRO A 168 6.70 -4.65 -17.54
N ASN A 169 5.47 -4.41 -17.11
CA ASN A 169 4.53 -5.41 -16.58
C ASN A 169 5.00 -6.11 -15.30
N ILE A 170 5.82 -5.44 -14.46
CA ILE A 170 6.33 -6.04 -13.21
C ILE A 170 5.20 -6.54 -12.31
N SER A 171 4.13 -5.78 -12.13
CA SER A 171 2.99 -6.18 -11.29
C SER A 171 2.34 -7.49 -11.77
N GLN A 172 2.18 -7.66 -13.07
CA GLN A 172 1.67 -8.91 -13.66
C GLN A 172 2.67 -10.06 -13.51
N THR A 173 3.95 -9.77 -13.66
CA THR A 173 5.03 -10.76 -13.47
C THR A 173 5.06 -11.28 -12.04
N ILE A 174 4.95 -10.40 -11.04
CA ILE A 174 4.87 -10.79 -9.62
C ILE A 174 3.62 -11.66 -9.37
N GLU A 175 2.45 -11.30 -9.94
CA GLU A 175 1.23 -12.10 -9.82
C GLU A 175 1.42 -13.52 -10.37
N ILE A 176 2.03 -13.65 -11.56
CA ILE A 176 2.30 -14.95 -12.18
C ILE A 176 3.25 -15.77 -11.30
N LEU A 177 4.34 -15.20 -10.82
CA LEU A 177 5.32 -15.85 -9.96
C LEU A 177 4.67 -16.29 -8.64
N ALA A 178 3.97 -15.41 -7.95
CA ALA A 178 3.30 -15.70 -6.68
C ALA A 178 2.25 -16.81 -6.84
N THR A 179 1.41 -16.72 -7.88
CA THR A 179 0.36 -17.72 -8.14
C THR A 179 0.95 -19.11 -8.42
N ASN A 180 2.01 -19.20 -9.25
CA ASN A 180 2.65 -20.47 -9.54
C ASN A 180 3.46 -21.03 -8.36
N PHE A 181 4.06 -20.15 -7.56
CA PHE A 181 4.73 -20.53 -6.32
C PHE A 181 3.74 -21.18 -5.34
N VAL A 182 2.61 -20.54 -5.11
CA VAL A 182 1.54 -21.06 -4.23
C VAL A 182 0.99 -22.39 -4.74
N LYS A 183 0.76 -22.55 -6.06
CA LYS A 183 0.38 -23.83 -6.68
C LYS A 183 1.39 -24.97 -6.43
N GLY A 184 2.66 -24.63 -6.28
CA GLY A 184 3.70 -25.61 -5.99
C GLY A 184 3.71 -26.10 -4.54
N ILE A 185 3.20 -25.29 -3.61
CA ILE A 185 3.20 -25.54 -2.16
C ILE A 185 1.88 -26.17 -1.71
N PHE A 186 0.77 -25.55 -2.08
CA PHE A 186 -0.58 -25.97 -1.70
C PHE A 186 -1.18 -26.80 -2.86
N LYS A 187 -1.17 -28.11 -2.70
CA LYS A 187 -1.73 -29.08 -3.67
C LYS A 187 -3.12 -29.49 -3.26
#